data_89e90232a8c2152520da0ba0ea42775c
#
_entry.id   89e90232a8c2152520da0ba0ea42775c
#
_cell.length_a   1.000
_cell.length_b   1.000
_cell.length_c   1.000
_cell.angle_alpha   90.00
_cell.angle_beta   90.00
_cell.angle_gamma   90.00
#
_symmetry.space_group_name_H-M   'P 1'
#
loop_
_entity.id
_entity.type
_entity.pdbx_description
1 polymer ?
#
loop_
_entity_poly.entity_id
_entity_poly.type
_entity_poly.pdbx_seq_one_letter_code
_entity_poly.pdbx_strand_id
1 'polypeptide(L)'
;MQDIAYSTLLRGPRQTLHQRLAASLERRLQETGAGEPEILAHHFAEAGQPLRAASYWLDAGRREAARSANIEAIAHLGHGIAALADLAETPDGLQLELALQLALGPSLMAHEGFSSARGEMAYLRAQSLAERLGDDRALFAAVWGRWMKTAQGPLQGEAVSSLIQELFRTASQINDPGLRLQAHHAAWVTTLWLGDAVATHDHVSKGLALYDRDKHGRHAVLYGGHDPAACGCGHDAIALWIMGYPDQAVTSLRRGITYARDTGHAPSVAHALWLAGFVHMMRRDAAAARETGERLVTLGSAHDSAVYRVAGEVLRGWARTLIVSPEDGLAEMGEATDRYRSLAGVMTGPFLVALADAERRAGHYDRAEATLDQAQEIIAHRGEQLWMGGVLRSRGDLAAARPEPDLAAAQRFYEEARAIALRLDAKSAELRAVRGLARLYLGQGKASEARALLAPVLGYFTEGLDTPDLIEAKALLEEIR
;
A
#
# COMPACT_ATOMS: atom_id res chain seq x y z
N MET A 1 -52.02 -8.40 -6.81
CA MET A 1 -53.08 -8.19 -5.79
C MET A 1 -52.48 -7.70 -4.47
N GLN A 2 -51.38 -8.24 -3.99
CA GLN A 2 -50.73 -7.85 -2.73
C GLN A 2 -50.26 -6.37 -2.76
N ASP A 3 -49.63 -5.93 -3.83
CA ASP A 3 -49.16 -4.56 -4.00
C ASP A 3 -50.30 -3.52 -4.09
N ILE A 4 -51.44 -3.90 -4.70
CA ILE A 4 -52.63 -3.03 -4.79
C ILE A 4 -53.24 -2.86 -3.42
N ALA A 5 -53.40 -3.93 -2.62
CA ALA A 5 -53.90 -3.86 -1.27
C ALA A 5 -53.01 -3.02 -0.34
N TYR A 6 -51.68 -3.19 -0.50
CA TYR A 6 -50.71 -2.41 0.25
C TYR A 6 -50.73 -0.91 -0.09
N SER A 7 -50.81 -0.57 -1.39
CA SER A 7 -50.88 0.84 -1.84
C SER A 7 -52.16 1.58 -1.42
N THR A 8 -53.23 0.86 -1.07
CA THR A 8 -54.49 1.45 -0.61
C THR A 8 -54.49 1.75 0.89
N LEU A 9 -53.52 1.25 1.65
CA LEU A 9 -53.45 1.54 3.09
C LEU A 9 -53.02 2.99 3.35
N LEU A 10 -53.73 3.68 4.20
CA LEU A 10 -53.31 4.98 4.69
C LEU A 10 -51.99 4.88 5.47
N ARG A 11 -51.23 5.97 5.51
CA ARG A 11 -49.89 6.02 6.13
C ARG A 11 -49.85 5.44 7.56
N GLY A 12 -50.79 5.82 8.42
CA GLY A 12 -50.84 5.37 9.84
C GLY A 12 -51.01 3.84 9.99
N PRO A 13 -52.04 3.21 9.37
CA PRO A 13 -52.19 1.75 9.36
C PRO A 13 -50.98 1.00 8.79
N ARG A 14 -50.35 1.53 7.75
CA ARG A 14 -49.13 0.98 7.16
C ARG A 14 -47.96 1.00 8.15
N GLN A 15 -47.70 2.12 8.79
CA GLN A 15 -46.69 2.24 9.85
C GLN A 15 -46.92 1.26 11.00
N THR A 16 -48.15 1.10 11.46
CA THR A 16 -48.51 0.17 12.54
C THR A 16 -48.24 -1.28 12.14
N LEU A 17 -48.52 -1.64 10.87
CA LEU A 17 -48.26 -2.99 10.33
C LEU A 17 -46.76 -3.28 10.32
N HIS A 18 -45.95 -2.36 9.74
CA HIS A 18 -44.51 -2.49 9.72
C HIS A 18 -43.89 -2.56 11.13
N GLN A 19 -44.41 -1.78 12.08
CA GLN A 19 -43.94 -1.83 13.46
C GLN A 19 -44.19 -3.20 14.13
N ARG A 20 -45.38 -3.81 13.92
CA ARG A 20 -45.68 -5.15 14.43
C ARG A 20 -44.80 -6.22 13.78
N LEU A 21 -44.59 -6.12 12.48
CA LEU A 21 -43.77 -7.07 11.75
C LEU A 21 -42.28 -6.96 12.17
N ALA A 22 -41.77 -5.73 12.27
CA ALA A 22 -40.39 -5.50 12.75
C ALA A 22 -40.19 -6.07 14.17
N ALA A 23 -41.11 -5.81 15.10
CA ALA A 23 -41.05 -6.35 16.46
C ALA A 23 -41.12 -7.88 16.53
N SER A 24 -41.84 -8.53 15.60
CA SER A 24 -41.89 -9.99 15.50
C SER A 24 -40.60 -10.57 14.96
N LEU A 25 -40.06 -9.97 13.91
CA LEU A 25 -38.78 -10.39 13.30
C LEU A 25 -37.60 -10.17 14.25
N GLU A 26 -37.61 -9.09 15.00
CA GLU A 26 -36.58 -8.78 15.99
C GLU A 26 -36.55 -9.80 17.13
N ARG A 27 -37.71 -10.18 17.68
CA ARG A 27 -37.81 -11.24 18.70
C ARG A 27 -37.24 -12.57 18.13
N ARG A 28 -37.63 -12.91 16.91
CA ARG A 28 -37.10 -14.11 16.24
C ARG A 28 -35.58 -14.06 16.11
N LEU A 29 -35.01 -12.89 15.73
CA LEU A 29 -33.56 -12.72 15.64
C LEU A 29 -32.89 -12.92 17.01
N GLN A 30 -33.49 -12.35 18.09
CA GLN A 30 -32.98 -12.51 19.45
C GLN A 30 -33.05 -13.95 19.96
N GLU A 31 -34.12 -14.70 19.61
CA GLU A 31 -34.33 -16.07 20.05
C GLU A 31 -33.46 -17.08 19.28
N THR A 32 -33.27 -16.87 17.99
CA THR A 32 -32.66 -17.88 17.09
C THR A 32 -31.26 -17.50 16.60
N GLY A 33 -30.85 -16.23 16.77
CA GLY A 33 -29.63 -15.68 16.15
C GLY A 33 -29.72 -15.62 14.60
N ALA A 34 -30.85 -16.03 14.01
CA ALA A 34 -31.05 -16.09 12.56
C ALA A 34 -31.98 -14.95 12.12
N GLY A 35 -31.47 -14.04 11.28
CA GLY A 35 -32.23 -12.94 10.72
C GLY A 35 -31.47 -12.18 9.66
N GLU A 36 -32.22 -11.39 8.93
CA GLU A 36 -31.71 -10.51 7.87
C GLU A 36 -31.84 -9.05 8.35
N PRO A 37 -30.74 -8.43 8.83
CA PRO A 37 -30.78 -7.07 9.39
C PRO A 37 -31.37 -6.04 8.42
N GLU A 38 -31.15 -6.19 7.11
CA GLU A 38 -31.70 -5.34 6.07
C GLU A 38 -33.23 -5.35 5.99
N ILE A 39 -33.86 -6.49 6.26
CA ILE A 39 -35.32 -6.61 6.30
C ILE A 39 -35.87 -5.86 7.54
N LEU A 40 -35.21 -6.06 8.69
CA LEU A 40 -35.55 -5.33 9.92
C LEU A 40 -35.40 -3.82 9.74
N ALA A 41 -34.29 -3.38 9.15
CA ALA A 41 -34.00 -1.99 8.87
C ALA A 41 -35.10 -1.35 8.00
N HIS A 42 -35.49 -2.03 6.91
CA HIS A 42 -36.58 -1.58 6.04
C HIS A 42 -37.90 -1.42 6.81
N HIS A 43 -38.29 -2.41 7.59
CA HIS A 43 -39.55 -2.33 8.34
C HIS A 43 -39.53 -1.28 9.44
N PHE A 44 -38.40 -1.04 10.11
CA PHE A 44 -38.29 0.06 11.05
C PHE A 44 -38.31 1.44 10.37
N ALA A 45 -37.73 1.57 9.17
CA ALA A 45 -37.81 2.80 8.38
C ALA A 45 -39.28 3.11 8.00
N GLU A 46 -40.00 2.13 7.46
CA GLU A 46 -41.44 2.26 7.12
C GLU A 46 -42.31 2.48 8.32
N ALA A 47 -41.90 2.01 9.51
CA ALA A 47 -42.58 2.25 10.76
C ALA A 47 -42.33 3.66 11.36
N GLY A 48 -41.46 4.48 10.73
CA GLY A 48 -41.08 5.80 11.23
C GLY A 48 -40.16 5.74 12.44
N GLN A 49 -39.33 4.71 12.57
CA GLN A 49 -38.35 4.53 13.64
C GLN A 49 -36.90 4.62 13.09
N PRO A 50 -36.45 5.82 12.69
CA PRO A 50 -35.21 5.99 11.93
C PRO A 50 -33.94 5.59 12.69
N LEU A 51 -33.85 5.78 14.00
CA LEU A 51 -32.68 5.32 14.79
C LEU A 51 -32.56 3.79 14.77
N ARG A 52 -33.67 3.08 14.92
CA ARG A 52 -33.66 1.60 14.85
C ARG A 52 -33.34 1.14 13.44
N ALA A 53 -33.92 1.77 12.42
CA ALA A 53 -33.64 1.49 11.04
C ALA A 53 -32.15 1.65 10.74
N ALA A 54 -31.55 2.77 11.14
CA ALA A 54 -30.15 3.06 10.94
C ALA A 54 -29.22 2.07 11.66
N SER A 55 -29.58 1.62 12.89
CA SER A 55 -28.84 0.59 13.61
C SER A 55 -28.81 -0.74 12.84
N TYR A 56 -29.95 -1.21 12.33
CA TYR A 56 -30.00 -2.45 11.54
C TYR A 56 -29.36 -2.29 10.15
N TRP A 57 -29.41 -1.10 9.54
CA TRP A 57 -28.65 -0.81 8.32
C TRP A 57 -27.14 -0.86 8.55
N LEU A 58 -26.66 -0.40 9.72
CA LEU A 58 -25.27 -0.53 10.13
C LEU A 58 -24.84 -1.99 10.26
N ASP A 59 -25.68 -2.83 10.89
CA ASP A 59 -25.40 -4.25 11.05
C ASP A 59 -25.40 -4.97 9.71
N ALA A 60 -26.35 -4.67 8.81
CA ALA A 60 -26.38 -5.18 7.44
C ALA A 60 -25.10 -4.80 6.67
N GLY A 61 -24.74 -3.52 6.70
CA GLY A 61 -23.54 -3.03 6.01
C GLY A 61 -22.26 -3.69 6.52
N ARG A 62 -22.09 -3.83 7.84
CA ARG A 62 -20.94 -4.52 8.45
C ARG A 62 -20.90 -6.00 8.07
N ARG A 63 -22.03 -6.66 8.01
CA ARG A 63 -22.13 -8.07 7.60
C ARG A 63 -21.67 -8.26 6.15
N GLU A 64 -22.13 -7.40 5.24
CA GLU A 64 -21.74 -7.48 3.84
C GLU A 64 -20.28 -7.07 3.61
N ALA A 65 -19.78 -6.04 4.31
CA ALA A 65 -18.37 -5.68 4.28
C ALA A 65 -17.45 -6.83 4.74
N ALA A 66 -17.85 -7.57 5.78
CA ALA A 66 -17.10 -8.74 6.26
C ALA A 66 -17.03 -9.89 5.23
N ARG A 67 -17.94 -9.91 4.26
CA ARG A 67 -17.97 -10.85 3.14
C ARG A 67 -17.34 -10.30 1.86
N SER A 68 -16.75 -9.11 1.94
CA SER A 68 -16.24 -8.34 0.80
C SER A 68 -17.30 -7.94 -0.25
N ALA A 69 -18.58 -8.02 0.08
CA ALA A 69 -19.70 -7.53 -0.72
C ALA A 69 -19.84 -6.01 -0.55
N ASN A 70 -18.84 -5.28 -1.08
CA ASN A 70 -18.69 -3.86 -0.80
C ASN A 70 -19.79 -2.98 -1.43
N ILE A 71 -20.37 -3.38 -2.56
CA ILE A 71 -21.47 -2.65 -3.22
C ILE A 71 -22.72 -2.66 -2.33
N GLU A 72 -23.09 -3.84 -1.82
CA GLU A 72 -24.20 -4.02 -0.90
C GLU A 72 -23.96 -3.32 0.44
N ALA A 73 -22.73 -3.42 0.96
CA ALA A 73 -22.33 -2.71 2.18
C ALA A 73 -22.51 -1.19 2.04
N ILE A 74 -22.02 -0.59 0.94
CA ILE A 74 -22.18 0.84 0.64
C ILE A 74 -23.66 1.23 0.56
N ALA A 75 -24.49 0.41 -0.09
CA ALA A 75 -25.92 0.68 -0.21
C ALA A 75 -26.61 0.66 1.17
N HIS A 76 -26.38 -0.36 1.98
CA HIS A 76 -26.96 -0.45 3.32
C HIS A 76 -26.51 0.67 4.25
N LEU A 77 -25.21 0.98 4.28
CA LEU A 77 -24.68 2.08 5.10
C LEU A 77 -25.21 3.44 4.63
N GLY A 78 -25.36 3.64 3.33
CA GLY A 78 -25.99 4.82 2.75
C GLY A 78 -27.47 4.98 3.18
N HIS A 79 -28.26 3.90 3.18
CA HIS A 79 -29.63 3.91 3.70
C HIS A 79 -29.68 4.26 5.19
N GLY A 80 -28.71 3.76 5.98
CA GLY A 80 -28.60 4.11 7.40
C GLY A 80 -28.35 5.60 7.61
N ILE A 81 -27.43 6.20 6.86
CA ILE A 81 -27.13 7.64 6.92
C ILE A 81 -28.36 8.44 6.48
N ALA A 82 -29.01 8.05 5.40
CA ALA A 82 -30.22 8.73 4.91
C ALA A 82 -31.37 8.68 5.92
N ALA A 83 -31.53 7.59 6.67
CA ALA A 83 -32.54 7.48 7.71
C ALA A 83 -32.35 8.49 8.86
N LEU A 84 -31.12 8.96 9.09
CA LEU A 84 -30.79 9.93 10.14
C LEU A 84 -30.90 11.39 9.67
N ALA A 85 -30.97 11.65 8.36
CA ALA A 85 -30.86 12.99 7.78
C ALA A 85 -31.89 14.01 8.30
N ASP A 86 -33.12 13.56 8.61
CA ASP A 86 -34.21 14.39 9.07
C ASP A 86 -34.34 14.41 10.60
N LEU A 87 -33.45 13.75 11.33
CA LEU A 87 -33.44 13.75 12.77
C LEU A 87 -32.73 14.98 13.31
N ALA A 88 -33.29 15.54 14.42
CA ALA A 88 -32.55 16.50 15.21
C ALA A 88 -31.22 15.89 15.67
N GLU A 89 -30.17 16.68 15.75
CA GLU A 89 -28.84 16.25 16.20
C GLU A 89 -28.87 15.81 17.68
N THR A 90 -29.34 14.61 17.92
CA THR A 90 -29.32 13.96 19.24
C THR A 90 -27.98 13.21 19.43
N PRO A 91 -27.50 13.07 20.69
CA PRO A 91 -26.30 12.30 20.96
C PRO A 91 -26.33 10.90 20.35
N ASP A 92 -27.45 10.18 20.45
CA ASP A 92 -27.62 8.83 19.90
C ASP A 92 -27.57 8.84 18.36
N GLY A 93 -28.19 9.84 17.72
CA GLY A 93 -28.15 10.00 16.27
C GLY A 93 -26.74 10.30 15.75
N LEU A 94 -26.02 11.19 16.42
CA LEU A 94 -24.62 11.52 16.08
C LEU A 94 -23.69 10.32 16.27
N GLN A 95 -23.86 9.54 17.37
CA GLN A 95 -23.07 8.33 17.62
C GLN A 95 -23.32 7.28 16.54
N LEU A 96 -24.56 7.11 16.12
CA LEU A 96 -24.92 6.15 15.08
C LEU A 96 -24.43 6.59 13.70
N GLU A 97 -24.53 7.89 13.38
CA GLU A 97 -23.95 8.44 12.15
C GLU A 97 -22.43 8.23 12.11
N LEU A 98 -21.73 8.49 13.22
CA LEU A 98 -20.30 8.24 13.35
C LEU A 98 -19.94 6.78 13.01
N ALA A 99 -20.67 5.82 13.59
CA ALA A 99 -20.47 4.40 13.34
C ALA A 99 -20.73 4.01 11.88
N LEU A 100 -21.76 4.60 11.25
CA LEU A 100 -22.08 4.40 9.84
C LEU A 100 -20.97 4.96 8.91
N GLN A 101 -20.48 6.17 9.18
CA GLN A 101 -19.42 6.80 8.39
C GLN A 101 -18.11 6.03 8.49
N LEU A 102 -17.72 5.56 9.69
CA LEU A 102 -16.52 4.73 9.90
C LEU A 102 -16.62 3.36 9.22
N ALA A 103 -17.83 2.80 9.09
CA ALA A 103 -18.02 1.55 8.34
C ALA A 103 -18.05 1.79 6.81
N LEU A 104 -18.57 2.95 6.37
CA LEU A 104 -18.70 3.30 4.96
C LEU A 104 -17.34 3.58 4.30
N GLY A 105 -16.43 4.28 4.99
CA GLY A 105 -15.12 4.66 4.46
C GLY A 105 -14.33 3.48 3.89
N PRO A 106 -14.07 2.40 4.64
CA PRO A 106 -13.35 1.22 4.14
C PRO A 106 -14.03 0.54 2.96
N SER A 107 -15.36 0.42 2.97
CA SER A 107 -16.11 -0.21 1.87
C SER A 107 -16.01 0.59 0.56
N LEU A 108 -16.05 1.93 0.65
CA LEU A 108 -15.83 2.82 -0.49
C LEU A 108 -14.40 2.70 -1.03
N MET A 109 -13.39 2.68 -0.16
CA MET A 109 -12.00 2.50 -0.56
C MET A 109 -11.76 1.14 -1.23
N ALA A 110 -12.39 0.08 -0.71
CA ALA A 110 -12.28 -1.26 -1.30
C ALA A 110 -12.93 -1.36 -2.68
N HIS A 111 -14.03 -0.63 -2.92
CA HIS A 111 -14.79 -0.67 -4.18
C HIS A 111 -14.27 0.35 -5.22
N GLU A 112 -14.04 1.59 -4.81
CA GLU A 112 -13.69 2.71 -5.68
C GLU A 112 -12.16 2.96 -5.75
N GLY A 113 -11.38 2.26 -4.92
CA GLY A 113 -9.94 2.48 -4.75
C GLY A 113 -9.61 3.45 -3.61
N PHE A 114 -8.34 3.43 -3.21
CA PHE A 114 -7.86 4.26 -2.09
C PHE A 114 -7.96 5.77 -2.34
N SER A 115 -8.09 6.21 -3.59
CA SER A 115 -8.28 7.62 -3.96
C SER A 115 -9.75 8.08 -3.94
N SER A 116 -10.68 7.24 -3.47
CA SER A 116 -12.11 7.55 -3.43
C SER A 116 -12.40 8.88 -2.71
N ALA A 117 -12.97 9.83 -3.43
CA ALA A 117 -13.44 11.10 -2.86
C ALA A 117 -14.59 10.89 -1.86
N ARG A 118 -15.48 9.92 -2.13
CA ARG A 118 -16.57 9.56 -1.22
C ARG A 118 -16.05 8.96 0.07
N GLY A 119 -15.01 8.11 -0.02
CA GLY A 119 -14.32 7.55 1.15
C GLY A 119 -13.69 8.65 2.01
N GLU A 120 -13.02 9.62 1.40
CA GLU A 120 -12.48 10.78 2.10
C GLU A 120 -13.57 11.60 2.81
N MET A 121 -14.68 11.88 2.14
CA MET A 121 -15.81 12.60 2.73
C MET A 121 -16.39 11.85 3.94
N ALA A 122 -16.51 10.53 3.88
CA ALA A 122 -16.96 9.72 5.00
C ALA A 122 -16.02 9.86 6.22
N TYR A 123 -14.71 9.80 6.01
CA TYR A 123 -13.74 9.96 7.10
C TYR A 123 -13.68 11.39 7.65
N LEU A 124 -13.81 12.43 6.80
CA LEU A 124 -13.90 13.82 7.24
C LEU A 124 -15.15 14.03 8.12
N ARG A 125 -16.29 13.47 7.71
CA ARG A 125 -17.50 13.54 8.51
C ARG A 125 -17.37 12.78 9.82
N ALA A 126 -16.78 11.58 9.79
CA ALA A 126 -16.49 10.79 10.98
C ALA A 126 -15.58 11.54 11.96
N GLN A 127 -14.53 12.21 11.46
CA GLN A 127 -13.66 13.03 12.31
C GLN A 127 -14.42 14.16 13.01
N SER A 128 -15.21 14.94 12.26
CA SER A 128 -16.00 16.02 12.83
C SER A 128 -16.99 15.52 13.90
N LEU A 129 -17.62 14.36 13.69
CA LEU A 129 -18.51 13.74 14.66
C LEU A 129 -17.77 13.24 15.90
N ALA A 130 -16.62 12.60 15.72
CA ALA A 130 -15.80 12.11 16.82
C ALA A 130 -15.30 13.25 17.72
N GLU A 131 -14.86 14.37 17.13
CA GLU A 131 -14.47 15.58 17.86
C GLU A 131 -15.64 16.16 18.67
N ARG A 132 -16.83 16.25 18.09
CA ARG A 132 -18.04 16.74 18.77
C ARG A 132 -18.49 15.85 19.91
N LEU A 133 -18.32 14.53 19.77
CA LEU A 133 -18.72 13.53 20.77
C LEU A 133 -17.62 13.28 21.83
N GLY A 134 -16.41 13.77 21.61
CA GLY A 134 -15.26 13.47 22.45
C GLY A 134 -14.83 11.99 22.39
N ASP A 135 -15.07 11.31 21.26
CA ASP A 135 -14.70 9.91 21.05
C ASP A 135 -13.30 9.82 20.38
N ASP A 136 -12.27 9.79 21.21
CA ASP A 136 -10.88 9.72 20.77
C ASP A 136 -10.56 8.44 19.97
N ARG A 137 -11.23 7.30 20.24
CA ARG A 137 -11.03 6.07 19.47
C ARG A 137 -11.59 6.17 18.05
N ALA A 138 -12.77 6.74 17.92
CA ALA A 138 -13.37 7.01 16.63
C ALA A 138 -12.58 8.08 15.87
N LEU A 139 -12.07 9.11 16.57
CA LEU A 139 -11.19 10.12 16.01
C LEU A 139 -9.93 9.47 15.42
N PHE A 140 -9.26 8.58 16.16
CA PHE A 140 -8.10 7.85 15.65
C PHE A 140 -8.43 7.08 14.37
N ALA A 141 -9.54 6.35 14.34
CA ALA A 141 -9.96 5.57 13.17
C ALA A 141 -10.24 6.47 11.94
N ALA A 142 -10.88 7.61 12.15
CA ALA A 142 -11.17 8.57 11.09
C ALA A 142 -9.88 9.20 10.52
N VAL A 143 -8.97 9.63 11.39
CA VAL A 143 -7.65 10.19 10.99
C VAL A 143 -6.81 9.14 10.27
N TRP A 144 -6.84 7.88 10.73
CA TRP A 144 -6.13 6.78 10.08
C TRP A 144 -6.65 6.53 8.65
N GLY A 145 -7.98 6.55 8.45
CA GLY A 145 -8.57 6.43 7.11
C GLY A 145 -8.18 7.59 6.17
N ARG A 146 -8.15 8.82 6.70
CA ARG A 146 -7.66 10.00 5.94
C ARG A 146 -6.17 9.86 5.58
N TRP A 147 -5.35 9.41 6.52
CA TRP A 147 -3.95 9.13 6.25
C TRP A 147 -3.80 8.08 5.13
N MET A 148 -4.54 6.98 5.18
CA MET A 148 -4.50 5.93 4.16
C MET A 148 -4.74 6.51 2.76
N LYS A 149 -5.77 7.33 2.58
CA LYS A 149 -6.05 8.01 1.30
C LYS A 149 -4.89 8.92 0.87
N THR A 150 -4.36 9.73 1.80
CA THR A 150 -3.28 10.68 1.52
C THR A 150 -1.98 9.94 1.15
N ALA A 151 -1.67 8.83 1.80
CA ALA A 151 -0.50 8.01 1.51
C ALA A 151 -0.55 7.31 0.14
N GLN A 152 -1.74 7.11 -0.44
CA GLN A 152 -1.92 6.53 -1.78
C GLN A 152 -1.89 7.59 -2.90
N GLY A 153 -2.06 8.86 -2.56
CA GLY A 153 -2.01 10.00 -3.49
C GLY A 153 -0.61 10.64 -3.58
N PRO A 154 -0.54 11.86 -4.11
CA PRO A 154 0.68 12.67 -4.05
C PRO A 154 1.09 12.91 -2.60
N LEU A 155 2.33 12.56 -2.26
CA LEU A 155 2.88 12.72 -0.92
C LEU A 155 3.20 14.20 -0.66
N GLN A 156 2.20 14.95 -0.20
CA GLN A 156 2.38 16.30 0.30
C GLN A 156 2.92 16.20 1.74
N GLY A 157 4.25 16.27 1.89
CA GLY A 157 4.98 15.95 3.13
C GLY A 157 4.40 16.59 4.39
N GLU A 158 3.97 17.86 4.33
CA GLU A 158 3.38 18.56 5.49
C GLU A 158 2.01 18.01 5.87
N ALA A 159 1.11 17.78 4.90
CA ALA A 159 -0.23 17.26 5.17
C ALA A 159 -0.20 15.84 5.75
N VAL A 160 0.62 14.95 5.18
CA VAL A 160 0.72 13.58 5.68
C VAL A 160 1.41 13.53 7.05
N SER A 161 2.39 14.40 7.29
CA SER A 161 3.08 14.50 8.59
C SER A 161 2.14 14.98 9.69
N SER A 162 1.26 15.94 9.41
CA SER A 162 0.23 16.41 10.36
C SER A 162 -0.72 15.27 10.78
N LEU A 163 -1.17 14.45 9.84
CA LEU A 163 -2.03 13.30 10.16
C LEU A 163 -1.30 12.27 11.04
N ILE A 164 -0.03 12.00 10.78
CA ILE A 164 0.79 11.10 11.61
C ILE A 164 0.96 11.66 13.02
N GLN A 165 1.25 12.95 13.17
CA GLN A 165 1.35 13.60 14.48
C GLN A 165 0.02 13.49 15.25
N GLU A 166 -1.11 13.68 14.57
CA GLU A 166 -2.44 13.54 15.18
C GLU A 166 -2.71 12.10 15.63
N LEU A 167 -2.32 11.10 14.84
CA LEU A 167 -2.40 9.69 15.24
C LEU A 167 -1.58 9.42 16.51
N PHE A 168 -0.34 9.88 16.58
CA PHE A 168 0.50 9.72 17.78
C PHE A 168 -0.09 10.45 19.00
N ARG A 169 -0.58 11.67 18.82
CA ARG A 169 -1.20 12.45 19.87
C ARG A 169 -2.41 11.72 20.45
N THR A 170 -3.32 11.29 19.59
CA THR A 170 -4.56 10.61 20.00
C THR A 170 -4.26 9.25 20.64
N ALA A 171 -3.36 8.45 20.06
CA ALA A 171 -2.94 7.18 20.64
C ALA A 171 -2.31 7.34 22.04
N SER A 172 -1.56 8.45 22.25
CA SER A 172 -0.94 8.75 23.54
C SER A 172 -2.00 9.18 24.60
N GLN A 173 -3.00 9.94 24.21
CA GLN A 173 -4.11 10.36 25.08
C GLN A 173 -4.92 9.15 25.57
N ILE A 174 -5.23 8.21 24.66
CA ILE A 174 -5.93 6.97 24.99
C ILE A 174 -5.05 6.01 25.81
N ASN A 175 -3.72 6.15 25.70
CA ASN A 175 -2.71 5.24 26.27
C ASN A 175 -2.88 3.78 25.83
N ASP A 176 -3.18 3.58 24.54
CA ASP A 176 -3.39 2.26 23.94
C ASP A 176 -2.17 1.84 23.12
N PRO A 177 -1.44 0.76 23.50
CA PRO A 177 -0.28 0.28 22.73
C PRO A 177 -0.62 -0.14 21.30
N GLY A 178 -1.84 -0.67 21.06
CA GLY A 178 -2.29 -1.07 19.73
C GLY A 178 -2.51 0.13 18.81
N LEU A 179 -3.05 1.24 19.32
CA LEU A 179 -3.17 2.47 18.54
C LEU A 179 -1.80 3.12 18.30
N ARG A 180 -0.87 3.05 19.26
CA ARG A 180 0.52 3.49 19.05
C ARG A 180 1.21 2.65 17.98
N LEU A 181 1.01 1.34 17.96
CA LEU A 181 1.48 0.47 16.88
C LEU A 181 0.94 0.94 15.52
N GLN A 182 -0.35 1.30 15.43
CA GLN A 182 -0.92 1.81 14.17
C GLN A 182 -0.41 3.20 13.80
N ALA A 183 -0.11 4.08 14.75
CA ALA A 183 0.56 5.34 14.46
C ALA A 183 1.98 5.11 13.90
N HIS A 184 2.73 4.15 14.45
CA HIS A 184 4.01 3.72 13.88
C HIS A 184 3.82 3.08 12.50
N HIS A 185 2.74 2.32 12.27
CA HIS A 185 2.40 1.77 10.96
C HIS A 185 2.24 2.88 9.90
N ALA A 186 1.45 3.89 10.20
CA ALA A 186 1.32 5.05 9.32
C ALA A 186 2.68 5.73 9.05
N ALA A 187 3.50 5.86 10.09
CA ALA A 187 4.80 6.52 9.99
C ALA A 187 5.80 5.73 9.13
N TRP A 188 5.99 4.42 9.34
CA TRP A 188 6.98 3.66 8.54
C TRP A 188 6.62 3.57 7.07
N VAL A 189 5.32 3.47 6.73
CA VAL A 189 4.88 3.52 5.33
C VAL A 189 5.25 4.88 4.72
N THR A 190 4.92 5.96 5.41
CA THR A 190 5.13 7.32 4.87
C THR A 190 6.60 7.68 4.76
N THR A 191 7.41 7.40 5.78
CA THR A 191 8.85 7.74 5.78
C THR A 191 9.60 6.99 4.68
N LEU A 192 9.22 5.73 4.41
CA LEU A 192 9.82 4.97 3.30
C LEU A 192 9.57 5.65 1.96
N TRP A 193 8.34 6.02 1.68
CA TRP A 193 8.00 6.64 0.38
C TRP A 193 8.55 8.06 0.24
N LEU A 194 8.74 8.78 1.34
CA LEU A 194 9.45 10.06 1.37
C LEU A 194 10.98 9.89 1.23
N GLY A 195 11.49 8.67 1.31
CA GLY A 195 12.90 8.34 1.10
C GLY A 195 13.74 8.31 2.39
N ASP A 196 13.11 8.37 3.57
CA ASP A 196 13.80 8.28 4.86
C ASP A 196 13.82 6.83 5.37
N ALA A 197 14.80 6.07 4.88
CA ALA A 197 14.96 4.65 5.26
C ALA A 197 15.33 4.48 6.74
N VAL A 198 16.09 5.42 7.31
CA VAL A 198 16.51 5.37 8.73
C VAL A 198 15.30 5.55 9.64
N ALA A 199 14.47 6.57 9.39
CA ALA A 199 13.24 6.77 10.15
C ALA A 199 12.26 5.60 9.96
N THR A 200 12.19 5.02 8.77
CA THR A 200 11.37 3.82 8.52
C THR A 200 11.78 2.66 9.43
N HIS A 201 13.07 2.33 9.48
CA HIS A 201 13.64 1.28 10.33
C HIS A 201 13.35 1.55 11.82
N ASP A 202 13.53 2.79 12.28
CA ASP A 202 13.25 3.20 13.66
C ASP A 202 11.76 3.02 14.00
N HIS A 203 10.86 3.50 13.14
CA HIS A 203 9.41 3.33 13.35
C HIS A 203 8.97 1.87 13.33
N VAL A 204 9.51 1.04 12.44
CA VAL A 204 9.24 -0.40 12.44
C VAL A 204 9.72 -1.04 13.75
N SER A 205 10.94 -0.76 14.19
CA SER A 205 11.50 -1.29 15.43
C SER A 205 10.64 -0.94 16.65
N LYS A 206 10.22 0.32 16.77
CA LYS A 206 9.33 0.79 17.84
C LYS A 206 7.94 0.17 17.76
N GLY A 207 7.36 0.07 16.58
CA GLY A 207 6.05 -0.54 16.37
C GLY A 207 6.04 -2.03 16.69
N LEU A 208 7.05 -2.78 16.21
CA LEU A 208 7.15 -4.21 16.48
C LEU A 208 7.40 -4.54 17.95
N ALA A 209 8.03 -3.63 18.71
CA ALA A 209 8.16 -3.78 20.17
C ALA A 209 6.81 -3.70 20.91
N LEU A 210 5.78 -3.08 20.28
CA LEU A 210 4.42 -3.00 20.80
C LEU A 210 3.52 -4.15 20.32
N TYR A 211 3.96 -4.90 19.29
CA TYR A 211 3.12 -5.90 18.66
C TYR A 211 2.91 -7.12 19.56
N ASP A 212 1.64 -7.48 19.73
CA ASP A 212 1.15 -8.67 20.41
C ASP A 212 0.11 -9.34 19.50
N ARG A 213 0.41 -10.51 18.97
CA ARG A 213 -0.44 -11.18 17.99
C ARG A 213 -1.86 -11.43 18.50
N ASP A 214 -2.00 -11.85 19.75
CA ASP A 214 -3.30 -12.22 20.29
C ASP A 214 -4.23 -11.01 20.48
N LYS A 215 -3.64 -9.84 20.75
CA LYS A 215 -4.36 -8.58 20.91
C LYS A 215 -4.55 -7.84 19.58
N HIS A 216 -3.53 -7.84 18.71
CA HIS A 216 -3.46 -6.99 17.54
C HIS A 216 -3.76 -7.71 16.20
N GLY A 217 -3.99 -9.04 16.21
CA GLY A 217 -4.31 -9.80 15.00
C GLY A 217 -5.56 -9.27 14.26
N ARG A 218 -6.57 -8.77 15.01
CA ARG A 218 -7.76 -8.14 14.42
C ARG A 218 -7.47 -6.80 13.73
N HIS A 219 -6.32 -6.17 13.97
CA HIS A 219 -5.92 -4.93 13.33
C HIS A 219 -5.77 -5.09 11.81
N ALA A 220 -5.51 -6.31 11.33
CA ALA A 220 -5.52 -6.62 9.91
C ALA A 220 -6.85 -6.27 9.23
N VAL A 221 -7.97 -6.41 9.93
CA VAL A 221 -9.31 -6.07 9.41
C VAL A 221 -9.66 -4.60 9.63
N LEU A 222 -9.21 -4.03 10.75
CA LEU A 222 -9.59 -2.66 11.14
C LEU A 222 -8.73 -1.60 10.46
N TYR A 223 -7.44 -1.91 10.17
CA TYR A 223 -6.45 -0.95 9.70
C TYR A 223 -5.65 -1.54 8.52
N GLY A 224 -6.00 -1.15 7.30
CA GLY A 224 -5.21 -1.41 6.10
C GLY A 224 -5.34 -2.77 5.43
N GLY A 225 -6.17 -3.67 5.95
CA GLY A 225 -6.44 -4.95 5.30
C GLY A 225 -5.30 -5.98 5.38
N HIS A 226 -4.28 -5.74 6.22
CA HIS A 226 -3.15 -6.65 6.43
C HIS A 226 -2.57 -6.52 7.84
N ASP A 227 -1.86 -7.56 8.28
CA ASP A 227 -1.22 -7.59 9.59
C ASP A 227 -0.10 -6.53 9.69
N PRO A 228 -0.09 -5.68 10.74
CA PRO A 228 0.89 -4.59 10.86
C PRO A 228 2.32 -5.10 11.04
N ALA A 229 2.55 -6.25 11.71
CA ALA A 229 3.90 -6.76 11.87
C ALA A 229 4.46 -7.32 10.55
N ALA A 230 3.61 -7.98 9.76
CA ALA A 230 3.98 -8.45 8.43
C ALA A 230 4.32 -7.27 7.50
N CYS A 231 3.50 -6.22 7.53
CA CYS A 231 3.74 -4.98 6.80
C CYS A 231 5.03 -4.29 7.23
N GLY A 232 5.23 -4.11 8.56
CA GLY A 232 6.42 -3.49 9.12
C GLY A 232 7.70 -4.20 8.69
N CYS A 233 7.76 -5.53 8.80
CA CYS A 233 8.92 -6.30 8.38
C CYS A 233 9.23 -6.16 6.87
N GLY A 234 8.21 -6.05 6.02
CA GLY A 234 8.40 -5.82 4.59
C GLY A 234 8.97 -4.44 4.29
N HIS A 235 8.45 -3.39 4.93
CA HIS A 235 8.97 -2.02 4.80
C HIS A 235 10.38 -1.89 5.38
N ASP A 236 10.64 -2.54 6.52
CA ASP A 236 11.96 -2.65 7.11
C ASP A 236 12.98 -3.29 6.17
N ALA A 237 12.59 -4.35 5.48
CA ALA A 237 13.45 -5.01 4.50
C ALA A 237 13.82 -4.09 3.33
N ILE A 238 12.88 -3.28 2.84
CA ILE A 238 13.16 -2.26 1.83
C ILE A 238 14.14 -1.22 2.38
N ALA A 239 13.88 -0.70 3.59
CA ALA A 239 14.73 0.28 4.25
C ALA A 239 16.15 -0.25 4.49
N LEU A 240 16.29 -1.46 5.01
CA LEU A 240 17.58 -2.13 5.24
C LEU A 240 18.36 -2.32 3.93
N TRP A 241 17.69 -2.74 2.84
CA TRP A 241 18.34 -2.84 1.54
C TRP A 241 18.84 -1.47 1.05
N ILE A 242 18.02 -0.42 1.17
CA ILE A 242 18.39 0.95 0.80
C ILE A 242 19.64 1.40 1.57
N MET A 243 19.67 1.18 2.89
CA MET A 243 20.78 1.52 3.77
C MET A 243 22.04 0.68 3.54
N GLY A 244 21.98 -0.40 2.76
CA GLY A 244 23.14 -1.24 2.43
C GLY A 244 23.29 -2.48 3.33
N TYR A 245 22.20 -2.99 3.90
CA TYR A 245 22.14 -4.21 4.72
C TYR A 245 21.31 -5.32 4.05
N PRO A 246 21.80 -5.92 2.96
CA PRO A 246 21.01 -6.85 2.14
C PRO A 246 20.68 -8.18 2.80
N ASP A 247 21.47 -8.69 3.75
CA ASP A 247 21.18 -9.95 4.46
C ASP A 247 20.19 -9.73 5.59
N GLN A 248 20.30 -8.61 6.29
CA GLN A 248 19.30 -8.18 7.27
C GLN A 248 17.94 -7.94 6.60
N ALA A 249 17.93 -7.37 5.38
CA ALA A 249 16.71 -7.21 4.59
C ALA A 249 16.00 -8.56 4.36
N VAL A 250 16.73 -9.60 3.94
CA VAL A 250 16.16 -10.95 3.75
C VAL A 250 15.67 -11.55 5.07
N THR A 251 16.39 -11.31 6.15
CA THR A 251 15.98 -11.78 7.49
C THR A 251 14.65 -11.12 7.92
N SER A 252 14.50 -9.81 7.70
CA SER A 252 13.26 -9.09 7.97
C SER A 252 12.10 -9.60 7.11
N LEU A 253 12.31 -9.86 5.80
CA LEU A 253 11.30 -10.48 4.94
C LEU A 253 10.80 -11.82 5.45
N ARG A 254 11.72 -12.73 5.81
CA ARG A 254 11.37 -14.06 6.33
C ARG A 254 10.51 -13.95 7.59
N ARG A 255 10.86 -13.02 8.48
CA ARG A 255 10.09 -12.73 9.69
C ARG A 255 8.69 -12.22 9.36
N GLY A 256 8.56 -11.29 8.41
CA GLY A 256 7.28 -10.76 7.95
C GLY A 256 6.36 -11.83 7.34
N ILE A 257 6.91 -12.70 6.49
CA ILE A 257 6.17 -13.84 5.92
C ILE A 257 5.71 -14.80 7.02
N THR A 258 6.51 -15.04 8.05
CA THR A 258 6.14 -15.87 9.20
C THR A 258 4.99 -15.23 9.96
N TYR A 259 5.07 -13.95 10.33
CA TYR A 259 3.96 -13.23 10.96
C TYR A 259 2.67 -13.35 10.14
N ALA A 260 2.74 -13.09 8.83
CA ALA A 260 1.57 -13.17 7.97
C ALA A 260 0.92 -14.56 7.95
N ARG A 261 1.72 -15.63 7.84
CA ARG A 261 1.24 -17.02 7.85
C ARG A 261 0.59 -17.40 9.18
N ASP A 262 1.18 -16.97 10.27
CA ASP A 262 0.71 -17.28 11.62
C ASP A 262 -0.66 -16.67 11.93
N THR A 263 -1.06 -15.60 11.21
CA THR A 263 -2.40 -15.01 11.35
C THR A 263 -3.49 -15.86 10.68
N GLY A 264 -3.16 -16.73 9.72
CA GLY A 264 -4.13 -17.40 8.87
C GLY A 264 -4.90 -16.47 7.92
N HIS A 265 -4.53 -15.18 7.85
CA HIS A 265 -5.21 -14.17 7.07
C HIS A 265 -4.58 -14.03 5.67
N ALA A 266 -5.25 -14.56 4.65
CA ALA A 266 -4.71 -14.61 3.28
C ALA A 266 -4.27 -13.25 2.71
N PRO A 267 -5.00 -12.12 2.91
CA PRO A 267 -4.52 -10.80 2.46
C PRO A 267 -3.20 -10.38 3.12
N SER A 268 -2.96 -10.71 4.40
CA SER A 268 -1.68 -10.46 5.06
C SER A 268 -0.53 -11.23 4.40
N VAL A 269 -0.78 -12.49 4.01
CA VAL A 269 0.22 -13.30 3.29
C VAL A 269 0.51 -12.71 1.91
N ALA A 270 -0.52 -12.30 1.18
CA ALA A 270 -0.35 -11.67 -0.12
C ALA A 270 0.44 -10.35 -0.03
N HIS A 271 0.13 -9.51 0.99
CA HIS A 271 0.85 -8.25 1.24
C HIS A 271 2.34 -8.49 1.58
N ALA A 272 2.64 -9.45 2.46
CA ALA A 272 4.01 -9.81 2.79
C ALA A 272 4.80 -10.36 1.58
N LEU A 273 4.16 -11.17 0.73
CA LEU A 273 4.76 -11.66 -0.50
C LEU A 273 4.97 -10.54 -1.54
N TRP A 274 4.06 -9.59 -1.64
CA TRP A 274 4.20 -8.43 -2.52
C TRP A 274 5.42 -7.59 -2.17
N LEU A 275 5.63 -7.25 -0.88
CA LEU A 275 6.82 -6.55 -0.42
C LEU A 275 8.09 -7.41 -0.60
N ALA A 276 8.02 -8.73 -0.35
CA ALA A 276 9.13 -9.63 -0.56
C ALA A 276 9.56 -9.69 -2.04
N GLY A 277 8.59 -9.79 -2.95
CA GLY A 277 8.86 -9.80 -4.39
C GLY A 277 9.57 -8.52 -4.85
N PHE A 278 9.16 -7.38 -4.30
CA PHE A 278 9.82 -6.11 -4.59
C PHE A 278 11.28 -6.07 -4.09
N VAL A 279 11.55 -6.55 -2.87
CA VAL A 279 12.93 -6.64 -2.36
C VAL A 279 13.78 -7.62 -3.19
N HIS A 280 13.22 -8.76 -3.61
CA HIS A 280 13.92 -9.71 -4.50
C HIS A 280 14.26 -9.06 -5.85
N MET A 281 13.35 -8.26 -6.40
CA MET A 281 13.61 -7.47 -7.62
C MET A 281 14.72 -6.44 -7.38
N MET A 282 14.72 -5.72 -6.28
CA MET A 282 15.80 -4.78 -5.92
C MET A 282 17.15 -5.46 -5.73
N ARG A 283 17.16 -6.66 -5.13
CA ARG A 283 18.38 -7.50 -4.96
C ARG A 283 18.83 -8.18 -6.27
N ARG A 284 18.05 -8.08 -7.34
CA ARG A 284 18.26 -8.80 -8.60
C ARG A 284 18.25 -10.33 -8.44
N ASP A 285 17.55 -10.83 -7.44
CA ASP A 285 17.31 -12.26 -7.21
C ASP A 285 16.11 -12.73 -8.04
N ALA A 286 16.37 -13.05 -9.30
CA ALA A 286 15.33 -13.41 -10.26
C ALA A 286 14.63 -14.74 -9.91
N ALA A 287 15.32 -15.68 -9.27
CA ALA A 287 14.74 -16.96 -8.88
C ALA A 287 13.70 -16.78 -7.75
N ALA A 288 14.06 -16.04 -6.70
CA ALA A 288 13.18 -15.75 -5.60
C ALA A 288 12.00 -14.83 -6.02
N ALA A 289 12.25 -13.87 -6.92
CA ALA A 289 11.20 -13.01 -7.46
C ALA A 289 10.18 -13.81 -8.28
N ARG A 290 10.62 -14.78 -9.10
CA ARG A 290 9.74 -15.68 -9.85
C ARG A 290 8.87 -16.52 -8.94
N GLU A 291 9.46 -17.22 -7.96
CA GLU A 291 8.73 -18.04 -7.01
C GLU A 291 7.67 -17.20 -6.26
N THR A 292 8.07 -16.02 -5.80
CA THR A 292 7.17 -15.10 -5.10
C THR A 292 6.04 -14.62 -6.01
N GLY A 293 6.35 -14.28 -7.28
CA GLY A 293 5.38 -13.89 -8.28
C GLY A 293 4.34 -14.98 -8.57
N GLU A 294 4.77 -16.24 -8.75
CA GLU A 294 3.90 -17.39 -8.95
C GLU A 294 2.93 -17.61 -7.78
N ARG A 295 3.43 -17.46 -6.54
CA ARG A 295 2.62 -17.54 -5.32
C ARG A 295 1.61 -16.40 -5.22
N LEU A 296 1.99 -15.17 -5.59
CA LEU A 296 1.09 -14.01 -5.62
C LEU A 296 -0.02 -14.18 -6.65
N VAL A 297 0.30 -14.68 -7.85
CA VAL A 297 -0.71 -14.98 -8.88
C VAL A 297 -1.72 -16.00 -8.36
N THR A 298 -1.24 -17.08 -7.73
CA THR A 298 -2.10 -18.12 -7.16
C THR A 298 -3.01 -17.56 -6.06
N LEU A 299 -2.43 -16.85 -5.09
CA LEU A 299 -3.18 -16.28 -3.97
C LEU A 299 -4.17 -15.19 -4.44
N GLY A 300 -3.72 -14.29 -5.31
CA GLY A 300 -4.56 -13.22 -5.85
C GLY A 300 -5.74 -13.74 -6.65
N SER A 301 -5.56 -14.86 -7.38
CA SER A 301 -6.66 -15.53 -8.09
C SER A 301 -7.63 -16.25 -7.14
N ALA A 302 -7.11 -16.90 -6.09
CA ALA A 302 -7.94 -17.64 -5.13
C ALA A 302 -8.81 -16.71 -4.24
N HIS A 303 -8.40 -15.46 -4.03
CA HIS A 303 -9.06 -14.50 -3.16
C HIS A 303 -9.58 -13.25 -3.91
N ASP A 304 -9.70 -13.32 -5.23
CA ASP A 304 -10.20 -12.25 -6.11
C ASP A 304 -9.50 -10.89 -5.90
N SER A 305 -8.20 -10.93 -5.62
CA SER A 305 -7.39 -9.73 -5.43
C SER A 305 -6.57 -9.40 -6.68
N ALA A 306 -7.12 -8.55 -7.54
CA ALA A 306 -6.50 -8.15 -8.79
C ALA A 306 -5.12 -7.51 -8.59
N VAL A 307 -4.96 -6.66 -7.57
CA VAL A 307 -3.69 -5.97 -7.29
C VAL A 307 -2.55 -6.95 -7.03
N TYR A 308 -2.73 -7.92 -6.14
CA TYR A 308 -1.68 -8.90 -5.83
C TYR A 308 -1.43 -9.88 -6.97
N ARG A 309 -2.48 -10.29 -7.68
CA ARG A 309 -2.33 -11.14 -8.87
C ARG A 309 -1.49 -10.46 -9.93
N VAL A 310 -1.82 -9.21 -10.29
CA VAL A 310 -1.11 -8.46 -11.33
C VAL A 310 0.31 -8.10 -10.89
N ALA A 311 0.54 -7.75 -9.62
CA ALA A 311 1.89 -7.59 -9.10
C ALA A 311 2.75 -8.86 -9.24
N GLY A 312 2.14 -10.03 -9.00
CA GLY A 312 2.80 -11.32 -9.23
C GLY A 312 3.18 -11.56 -10.68
N GLU A 313 2.31 -11.15 -11.62
CA GLU A 313 2.59 -11.23 -13.06
C GLU A 313 3.75 -10.31 -13.47
N VAL A 314 3.83 -9.08 -12.92
CA VAL A 314 4.98 -8.17 -13.14
C VAL A 314 6.28 -8.82 -12.67
N LEU A 315 6.31 -9.38 -11.45
CA LEU A 315 7.50 -10.04 -10.90
C LEU A 315 7.94 -11.26 -11.71
N ARG A 316 6.98 -12.06 -12.17
CA ARG A 316 7.24 -13.23 -13.00
C ARG A 316 7.79 -12.84 -14.37
N GLY A 317 7.17 -11.84 -15.02
CA GLY A 317 7.67 -11.30 -16.30
C GLY A 317 9.07 -10.72 -16.14
N TRP A 318 9.30 -9.90 -15.12
CA TRP A 318 10.63 -9.37 -14.82
C TRP A 318 11.70 -10.48 -14.61
N ALA A 319 11.37 -11.49 -13.83
CA ALA A 319 12.28 -12.60 -13.58
C ALA A 319 12.64 -13.36 -14.88
N ARG A 320 11.68 -13.55 -15.79
CA ARG A 320 11.90 -14.16 -17.10
C ARG A 320 12.87 -13.35 -17.95
N THR A 321 12.83 -12.01 -17.89
CA THR A 321 13.78 -11.16 -18.62
C THR A 321 15.23 -11.36 -18.19
N LEU A 322 15.47 -11.96 -17.02
CA LEU A 322 16.79 -12.23 -16.47
C LEU A 322 17.20 -13.70 -16.59
N ILE A 323 16.25 -14.64 -16.42
CA ILE A 323 16.53 -16.08 -16.37
C ILE A 323 16.59 -16.69 -17.78
N VAL A 324 15.72 -16.24 -18.68
CA VAL A 324 15.59 -16.79 -20.04
C VAL A 324 16.25 -15.83 -21.05
N SER A 325 15.56 -14.76 -21.40
CA SER A 325 16.10 -13.66 -22.20
C SER A 325 15.30 -12.39 -21.94
N PRO A 326 15.82 -11.19 -22.25
CA PRO A 326 15.05 -9.95 -22.13
C PRO A 326 13.72 -10.02 -22.89
N GLU A 327 13.69 -10.52 -24.12
CA GLU A 327 12.49 -10.61 -24.96
C GLU A 327 11.40 -11.50 -24.37
N ASP A 328 11.76 -12.64 -23.77
CA ASP A 328 10.80 -13.63 -23.27
C ASP A 328 9.91 -13.13 -22.13
N GLY A 329 10.39 -12.14 -21.38
CA GLY A 329 9.64 -11.57 -20.25
C GLY A 329 8.94 -10.24 -20.55
N LEU A 330 9.36 -9.51 -21.61
CA LEU A 330 8.91 -8.13 -21.88
C LEU A 330 7.41 -8.00 -22.12
N ALA A 331 6.80 -8.89 -22.90
CA ALA A 331 5.36 -8.82 -23.18
C ALA A 331 4.53 -8.97 -21.90
N GLU A 332 4.82 -10.02 -21.13
CA GLU A 332 4.13 -10.28 -19.87
C GLU A 332 4.34 -9.14 -18.86
N MET A 333 5.58 -8.67 -18.71
CA MET A 333 5.92 -7.59 -17.77
C MET A 333 5.25 -6.28 -18.18
N GLY A 334 5.27 -5.91 -19.45
CA GLY A 334 4.68 -4.67 -19.97
C GLY A 334 3.16 -4.64 -19.76
N GLU A 335 2.45 -5.67 -20.23
CA GLU A 335 0.99 -5.78 -20.05
C GLU A 335 0.58 -5.81 -18.57
N ALA A 336 1.34 -6.52 -17.74
CA ALA A 336 1.06 -6.55 -16.30
C ALA A 336 1.33 -5.19 -15.63
N THR A 337 2.39 -4.47 -16.03
CA THR A 337 2.70 -3.13 -15.50
C THR A 337 1.61 -2.13 -15.86
N ASP A 338 1.06 -2.16 -17.08
CA ASP A 338 -0.03 -1.29 -17.50
C ASP A 338 -1.32 -1.57 -16.70
N ARG A 339 -1.64 -2.85 -16.48
CA ARG A 339 -2.77 -3.23 -15.63
C ARG A 339 -2.55 -2.83 -14.18
N TYR A 340 -1.34 -2.99 -13.65
CA TYR A 340 -0.99 -2.61 -12.28
C TYR A 340 -1.18 -1.10 -12.05
N ARG A 341 -0.74 -0.28 -13.01
CA ARG A 341 -0.91 1.18 -12.98
C ARG A 341 -2.37 1.61 -12.83
N SER A 342 -3.29 0.87 -13.42
CA SER A 342 -4.74 1.14 -13.32
C SER A 342 -5.35 0.73 -11.99
N LEU A 343 -4.70 -0.20 -11.26
CA LEU A 343 -5.21 -0.78 -10.01
C LEU A 343 -4.59 -0.13 -8.77
N ALA A 344 -3.30 0.24 -8.85
CA ALA A 344 -2.53 0.72 -7.70
C ALA A 344 -1.53 1.81 -8.13
N GLY A 345 -1.45 2.89 -7.33
CA GLY A 345 -0.47 3.97 -7.57
C GLY A 345 0.93 3.63 -7.05
N VAL A 346 0.99 3.00 -5.88
CA VAL A 346 2.25 2.63 -5.20
C VAL A 346 3.02 1.56 -5.98
N MET A 347 4.34 1.63 -6.05
CA MET A 347 5.23 0.73 -6.80
C MET A 347 5.19 0.85 -8.33
N THR A 348 4.27 1.60 -8.92
CA THR A 348 4.19 1.73 -10.39
C THR A 348 5.48 2.32 -10.96
N GLY A 349 6.02 3.38 -10.35
CA GLY A 349 7.28 3.98 -10.78
C GLY A 349 8.45 2.99 -10.81
N PRO A 350 8.76 2.30 -9.70
CA PRO A 350 9.78 1.25 -9.67
C PRO A 350 9.57 0.12 -10.69
N PHE A 351 8.35 -0.32 -10.94
CA PHE A 351 8.07 -1.35 -11.95
C PHE A 351 8.36 -0.84 -13.37
N LEU A 352 8.02 0.42 -13.68
CA LEU A 352 8.38 1.04 -14.94
C LEU A 352 9.90 1.18 -15.12
N VAL A 353 10.63 1.55 -14.07
CA VAL A 353 12.11 1.59 -14.11
C VAL A 353 12.69 0.20 -14.43
N ALA A 354 12.13 -0.84 -13.82
CA ALA A 354 12.57 -2.21 -14.09
C ALA A 354 12.18 -2.70 -15.50
N LEU A 355 11.04 -2.27 -16.04
CA LEU A 355 10.61 -2.53 -17.42
C LEU A 355 11.55 -1.85 -18.41
N ALA A 356 11.87 -0.58 -18.20
CA ALA A 356 12.78 0.18 -19.05
C ALA A 356 14.20 -0.45 -19.08
N ASP A 357 14.68 -0.98 -17.94
CA ASP A 357 15.94 -1.72 -17.93
C ASP A 357 15.88 -3.01 -18.76
N ALA A 358 14.76 -3.73 -18.72
CA ALA A 358 14.55 -4.91 -19.55
C ALA A 358 14.47 -4.54 -21.04
N GLU A 359 13.76 -3.48 -21.41
CA GLU A 359 13.68 -2.95 -22.79
C GLU A 359 15.06 -2.54 -23.31
N ARG A 360 15.84 -1.82 -22.49
CA ARG A 360 17.22 -1.45 -22.82
C ARG A 360 18.10 -2.69 -23.09
N ARG A 361 18.00 -3.73 -22.26
CA ARG A 361 18.75 -4.99 -22.44
C ARG A 361 18.34 -5.76 -23.69
N ALA A 362 17.09 -5.62 -24.12
CA ALA A 362 16.56 -6.13 -25.38
C ALA A 362 16.96 -5.28 -26.61
N GLY A 363 17.59 -4.11 -26.43
CA GLY A 363 17.93 -3.19 -27.50
C GLY A 363 16.80 -2.26 -27.95
N HIS A 364 15.67 -2.25 -27.22
CA HIS A 364 14.52 -1.37 -27.50
C HIS A 364 14.71 0.02 -26.87
N TYR A 365 15.75 0.74 -27.26
CA TYR A 365 16.20 1.97 -26.60
C TYR A 365 15.14 3.08 -26.57
N ASP A 366 14.38 3.27 -27.66
CA ASP A 366 13.35 4.32 -27.73
C ASP A 366 12.13 3.97 -26.84
N ARG A 367 11.79 2.69 -26.73
CA ARG A 367 10.77 2.23 -25.78
C ARG A 367 11.22 2.43 -24.35
N ALA A 368 12.46 2.06 -24.03
CA ALA A 368 13.04 2.26 -22.71
C ALA A 368 13.01 3.75 -22.29
N GLU A 369 13.30 4.67 -23.22
CA GLU A 369 13.22 6.10 -22.96
C GLU A 369 11.81 6.56 -22.65
N ALA A 370 10.84 6.16 -23.48
CA ALA A 370 9.41 6.49 -23.27
C ALA A 370 8.88 5.91 -21.94
N THR A 371 9.32 4.71 -21.57
CA THR A 371 8.97 4.08 -20.29
C THR A 371 9.59 4.83 -19.10
N LEU A 372 10.83 5.33 -19.22
CA LEU A 372 11.47 6.17 -18.21
C LEU A 372 10.80 7.55 -18.07
N ASP A 373 10.28 8.12 -19.16
CA ASP A 373 9.50 9.36 -19.11
C ASP A 373 8.23 9.16 -18.28
N GLN A 374 7.49 8.07 -18.52
CA GLN A 374 6.32 7.71 -17.72
C GLN A 374 6.68 7.47 -16.25
N ALA A 375 7.77 6.77 -15.98
CA ALA A 375 8.24 6.53 -14.62
C ALA A 375 8.55 7.84 -13.89
N GLN A 376 9.25 8.76 -14.57
CA GLN A 376 9.61 10.06 -14.03
C GLN A 376 8.38 10.90 -13.71
N GLU A 377 7.37 10.95 -14.59
CA GLU A 377 6.13 11.69 -14.39
C GLU A 377 5.38 11.16 -13.15
N ILE A 378 5.20 9.84 -13.03
CA ILE A 378 4.49 9.22 -11.91
C ILE A 378 5.24 9.47 -10.59
N ILE A 379 6.55 9.25 -10.57
CA ILE A 379 7.40 9.43 -9.38
C ILE A 379 7.42 10.89 -8.95
N ALA A 380 7.53 11.83 -9.88
CA ALA A 380 7.51 13.26 -9.60
C ALA A 380 6.12 13.70 -9.06
N HIS A 381 5.03 13.26 -9.69
CA HIS A 381 3.67 13.54 -9.23
C HIS A 381 3.41 13.03 -7.81
N ARG A 382 3.94 11.86 -7.48
CA ARG A 382 3.79 11.25 -6.14
C ARG A 382 4.76 11.81 -5.10
N GLY A 383 5.84 12.48 -5.51
CA GLY A 383 6.87 12.99 -4.59
C GLY A 383 7.84 11.92 -4.08
N GLU A 384 7.94 10.78 -4.74
CA GLU A 384 8.75 9.61 -4.34
C GLU A 384 10.24 9.79 -4.70
N GLN A 385 10.94 10.69 -4.02
CA GLN A 385 12.31 11.13 -4.34
C GLN A 385 13.34 9.99 -4.46
N LEU A 386 13.18 8.92 -3.66
CA LEU A 386 14.08 7.78 -3.68
C LEU A 386 14.14 7.11 -5.06
N TRP A 387 12.98 6.93 -5.69
CA TRP A 387 12.87 6.23 -6.97
C TRP A 387 13.29 7.09 -8.16
N MET A 388 13.35 8.43 -8.00
CA MET A 388 13.89 9.34 -9.00
C MET A 388 15.37 9.05 -9.27
N GLY A 389 16.15 8.73 -8.22
CA GLY A 389 17.54 8.27 -8.39
C GLY A 389 17.65 7.02 -9.28
N GLY A 390 16.67 6.10 -9.18
CA GLY A 390 16.57 4.94 -10.06
C GLY A 390 16.30 5.29 -11.53
N VAL A 391 15.39 6.24 -11.80
CA VAL A 391 15.13 6.75 -13.16
C VAL A 391 16.39 7.35 -13.76
N LEU A 392 17.07 8.26 -13.04
CA LEU A 392 18.28 8.94 -13.52
C LEU A 392 19.41 7.92 -13.80
N ARG A 393 19.65 6.96 -12.90
CA ARG A 393 20.60 5.90 -13.14
C ARG A 393 20.26 5.11 -14.42
N SER A 394 19.00 4.73 -14.61
CA SER A 394 18.57 3.99 -15.81
C SER A 394 18.70 4.83 -17.09
N ARG A 395 18.50 6.15 -17.03
CA ARG A 395 18.81 7.06 -18.16
C ARG A 395 20.30 7.08 -18.47
N GLY A 396 21.16 7.05 -17.44
CA GLY A 396 22.61 6.90 -17.61
C GLY A 396 22.98 5.59 -18.30
N ASP A 397 22.40 4.47 -17.83
CA ASP A 397 22.60 3.16 -18.46
C ASP A 397 22.09 3.13 -19.91
N LEU A 398 20.99 3.80 -20.22
CA LEU A 398 20.41 3.89 -21.56
C LEU A 398 21.29 4.73 -22.49
N ALA A 399 21.73 5.92 -22.05
CA ALA A 399 22.58 6.80 -22.83
C ALA A 399 23.95 6.15 -23.18
N ALA A 400 24.51 5.36 -22.25
CA ALA A 400 25.75 4.62 -22.45
C ALA A 400 25.60 3.39 -23.37
N ALA A 401 24.38 2.82 -23.49
CA ALA A 401 24.12 1.57 -24.20
C ALA A 401 23.64 1.76 -25.65
N ARG A 402 23.26 2.96 -26.08
CA ARG A 402 22.83 3.22 -27.47
C ARG A 402 23.92 2.93 -28.46
N PRO A 403 23.60 2.61 -29.75
CA PRO A 403 24.57 2.39 -30.80
C PRO A 403 25.54 3.57 -31.00
N GLU A 404 25.04 4.80 -30.79
CA GLU A 404 25.81 6.04 -30.69
C GLU A 404 25.75 6.53 -29.26
N PRO A 405 26.69 6.14 -28.36
CA PRO A 405 26.61 6.44 -26.95
C PRO A 405 26.82 7.94 -26.65
N ASP A 406 25.92 8.53 -25.88
CA ASP A 406 26.11 9.85 -25.29
C ASP A 406 26.72 9.71 -23.88
N LEU A 407 28.04 9.56 -23.84
CA LEU A 407 28.76 9.38 -22.58
C LEU A 407 28.71 10.63 -21.68
N ALA A 408 28.53 11.82 -22.27
CA ALA A 408 28.41 13.06 -21.50
C ALA A 408 27.03 13.12 -20.80
N ALA A 409 25.97 12.75 -21.49
CA ALA A 409 24.63 12.60 -20.86
C ALA A 409 24.64 11.49 -19.81
N ALA A 410 25.25 10.33 -20.11
CA ALA A 410 25.36 9.23 -19.15
C ALA A 410 26.06 9.66 -17.85
N GLN A 411 27.15 10.40 -17.95
CA GLN A 411 27.87 10.93 -16.79
C GLN A 411 26.97 11.85 -15.95
N ARG A 412 26.32 12.84 -16.58
CA ARG A 412 25.40 13.76 -15.87
C ARG A 412 24.32 13.00 -15.12
N PHE A 413 23.66 12.04 -15.76
CA PHE A 413 22.58 11.27 -15.13
C PHE A 413 23.07 10.44 -13.95
N TYR A 414 24.24 9.82 -14.04
CA TYR A 414 24.82 9.10 -12.89
C TYR A 414 25.23 10.03 -11.74
N GLU A 415 25.77 11.23 -12.05
CA GLU A 415 26.12 12.24 -11.04
C GLU A 415 24.86 12.72 -10.30
N GLU A 416 23.78 13.01 -11.03
CA GLU A 416 22.49 13.41 -10.44
C GLU A 416 21.89 12.26 -9.61
N ALA A 417 21.92 11.02 -10.10
CA ALA A 417 21.47 9.84 -9.37
C ALA A 417 22.26 9.67 -8.04
N ARG A 418 23.59 9.82 -8.11
CA ARG A 418 24.45 9.78 -6.94
C ARG A 418 24.13 10.91 -5.94
N ALA A 419 23.89 12.12 -6.42
CA ALA A 419 23.53 13.26 -5.55
C ALA A 419 22.22 12.99 -4.77
N ILE A 420 21.22 12.37 -5.40
CA ILE A 420 20.00 11.91 -4.73
C ILE A 420 20.33 10.85 -3.68
N ALA A 421 21.11 9.83 -4.06
CA ALA A 421 21.46 8.72 -3.17
C ALA A 421 22.20 9.21 -1.91
N LEU A 422 23.14 10.15 -2.07
CA LEU A 422 23.87 10.77 -0.95
C LEU A 422 22.94 11.57 -0.04
N ARG A 423 22.02 12.37 -0.61
CA ARG A 423 21.06 13.16 0.18
C ARG A 423 20.14 12.30 1.02
N LEU A 424 19.78 11.12 0.52
CA LEU A 424 18.84 10.17 1.18
C LEU A 424 19.56 9.05 1.93
N ASP A 425 20.88 9.10 2.04
CA ASP A 425 21.73 8.03 2.62
C ASP A 425 21.44 6.64 2.05
N ALA A 426 21.12 6.57 0.75
CA ALA A 426 20.70 5.37 0.04
C ALA A 426 21.90 4.61 -0.54
N LYS A 427 22.61 3.83 0.28
CA LYS A 427 23.88 3.18 -0.05
C LYS A 427 23.82 2.23 -1.24
N SER A 428 22.75 1.45 -1.36
CA SER A 428 22.58 0.55 -2.52
C SER A 428 22.36 1.33 -3.82
N ALA A 429 21.66 2.47 -3.77
CA ALA A 429 21.49 3.33 -4.94
C ALA A 429 22.80 4.09 -5.27
N GLU A 430 23.55 4.55 -4.25
CA GLU A 430 24.88 5.16 -4.42
C GLU A 430 25.83 4.20 -5.12
N LEU A 431 25.91 2.94 -4.69
CA LEU A 431 26.75 1.91 -5.29
C LEU A 431 26.45 1.74 -6.79
N ARG A 432 25.16 1.67 -7.15
CA ARG A 432 24.75 1.50 -8.56
C ARG A 432 25.15 2.70 -9.43
N ALA A 433 24.94 3.92 -8.94
CA ALA A 433 25.31 5.14 -9.66
C ALA A 433 26.84 5.26 -9.81
N VAL A 434 27.57 5.03 -8.73
CA VAL A 434 29.05 5.10 -8.71
C VAL A 434 29.66 4.02 -9.60
N ARG A 435 29.08 2.82 -9.66
CA ARG A 435 29.54 1.77 -10.58
C ARG A 435 29.42 2.20 -12.05
N GLY A 436 28.30 2.87 -12.42
CA GLY A 436 28.13 3.47 -13.74
C GLY A 436 29.21 4.52 -14.06
N LEU A 437 29.45 5.46 -13.14
CA LEU A 437 30.49 6.48 -13.25
C LEU A 437 31.89 5.87 -13.36
N ALA A 438 32.23 4.90 -12.51
CA ALA A 438 33.52 4.25 -12.51
C ALA A 438 33.81 3.53 -13.84
N ARG A 439 32.78 2.86 -14.42
CA ARG A 439 32.89 2.24 -15.74
C ARG A 439 33.14 3.26 -16.85
N LEU A 440 32.46 4.41 -16.82
CA LEU A 440 32.70 5.51 -17.77
C LEU A 440 34.12 6.07 -17.63
N TYR A 441 34.60 6.31 -16.42
CA TYR A 441 35.93 6.84 -16.17
C TYR A 441 37.02 5.86 -16.58
N LEU A 442 36.82 4.55 -16.34
CA LEU A 442 37.75 3.52 -16.80
C LEU A 442 37.85 3.52 -18.33
N GLY A 443 36.71 3.59 -19.05
CA GLY A 443 36.67 3.71 -20.51
C GLY A 443 37.33 4.97 -21.06
N GLN A 444 37.45 6.04 -20.26
CA GLN A 444 38.16 7.29 -20.57
C GLN A 444 39.63 7.26 -20.17
N GLY A 445 40.16 6.15 -19.66
CA GLY A 445 41.54 6.05 -19.16
C GLY A 445 41.79 6.69 -17.81
N LYS A 446 40.71 7.09 -17.06
CA LYS A 446 40.78 7.74 -15.76
C LYS A 446 40.66 6.69 -14.63
N ALA A 447 41.57 5.73 -14.61
CA ALA A 447 41.53 4.60 -13.67
C ALA A 447 41.63 5.06 -12.20
N SER A 448 42.45 6.06 -11.88
CA SER A 448 42.60 6.58 -10.51
C SER A 448 41.33 7.19 -9.98
N GLU A 449 40.64 8.00 -10.80
CA GLU A 449 39.36 8.63 -10.45
C GLU A 449 38.24 7.58 -10.30
N ALA A 450 38.20 6.58 -11.19
CA ALA A 450 37.26 5.47 -11.10
C ALA A 450 37.43 4.71 -9.78
N ARG A 451 38.68 4.41 -9.40
CA ARG A 451 39.01 3.75 -8.14
C ARG A 451 38.65 4.60 -6.92
N ALA A 452 38.99 5.88 -6.94
CA ALA A 452 38.71 6.83 -5.85
C ALA A 452 37.19 6.96 -5.57
N LEU A 453 36.37 6.81 -6.61
CA LEU A 453 34.89 6.80 -6.48
C LEU A 453 34.36 5.47 -5.94
N LEU A 454 34.77 4.34 -6.51
CA LEU A 454 34.15 3.04 -6.27
C LEU A 454 34.60 2.40 -4.96
N ALA A 455 35.88 2.48 -4.62
CA ALA A 455 36.45 1.77 -3.48
C ALA A 455 35.84 2.16 -2.12
N PRO A 456 35.60 3.45 -1.80
CA PRO A 456 34.96 3.83 -0.55
C PRO A 456 33.52 3.34 -0.42
N VAL A 457 32.74 3.41 -1.51
CA VAL A 457 31.35 2.99 -1.51
C VAL A 457 31.24 1.47 -1.38
N LEU A 458 32.07 0.71 -2.10
CA LEU A 458 32.12 -0.75 -1.97
C LEU A 458 32.58 -1.16 -0.55
N GLY A 459 33.54 -0.46 0.04
CA GLY A 459 34.05 -0.72 1.39
C GLY A 459 33.05 -0.48 2.51
N TYR A 460 31.92 0.19 2.26
CA TYR A 460 30.84 0.36 3.21
C TYR A 460 30.10 -0.95 3.51
N PHE A 461 29.96 -1.83 2.48
CA PHE A 461 29.16 -3.05 2.59
C PHE A 461 29.93 -4.14 3.33
N THR A 462 29.35 -4.63 4.44
CA THR A 462 29.92 -5.68 5.30
C THR A 462 29.16 -7.02 5.16
N GLU A 463 28.05 -7.03 4.42
CA GLU A 463 27.20 -8.21 4.20
C GLU A 463 26.64 -8.23 2.78
N GLY A 464 25.95 -9.32 2.39
CA GLY A 464 25.35 -9.48 1.07
C GLY A 464 26.36 -9.51 -0.09
N LEU A 465 27.60 -9.91 0.20
CA LEU A 465 28.73 -9.88 -0.76
C LEU A 465 28.52 -10.80 -1.98
N ASP A 466 27.54 -11.67 -1.92
CA ASP A 466 27.06 -12.55 -2.98
C ASP A 466 25.97 -11.93 -3.87
N THR A 467 25.53 -10.70 -3.56
CA THR A 467 24.54 -10.00 -4.39
C THR A 467 25.17 -9.54 -5.71
N PRO A 468 24.41 -9.59 -6.84
CA PRO A 468 24.94 -9.20 -8.16
C PRO A 468 25.58 -7.80 -8.19
N ASP A 469 25.00 -6.83 -7.48
CA ASP A 469 25.55 -5.47 -7.47
C ASP A 469 26.94 -5.41 -6.81
N LEU A 470 27.16 -6.15 -5.72
CA LEU A 470 28.45 -6.18 -5.02
C LEU A 470 29.49 -7.02 -5.77
N ILE A 471 29.07 -8.15 -6.37
CA ILE A 471 29.95 -8.95 -7.24
C ILE A 471 30.43 -8.11 -8.43
N GLU A 472 29.52 -7.42 -9.13
CA GLU A 472 29.87 -6.59 -10.30
C GLU A 472 30.72 -5.37 -9.90
N ALA A 473 30.48 -4.76 -8.73
CA ALA A 473 31.30 -3.65 -8.24
C ALA A 473 32.71 -4.11 -7.86
N LYS A 474 32.84 -5.29 -7.24
CA LYS A 474 34.14 -5.87 -6.89
C LYS A 474 34.95 -6.23 -8.14
N ALA A 475 34.31 -6.88 -9.10
CA ALA A 475 34.94 -7.21 -10.37
C ALA A 475 35.47 -5.96 -11.12
N LEU A 476 34.64 -4.90 -11.18
CA LEU A 476 35.06 -3.62 -11.75
C LEU A 476 36.22 -2.99 -10.99
N LEU A 477 36.24 -3.05 -9.65
CA LEU A 477 37.36 -2.54 -8.86
C LEU A 477 38.67 -3.32 -9.08
N GLU A 478 38.58 -4.62 -9.40
CA GLU A 478 39.71 -5.46 -9.76
C GLU A 478 40.24 -5.15 -11.17
N GLU A 479 39.35 -4.77 -12.12
CA GLU A 479 39.73 -4.28 -13.45
C GLU A 479 40.50 -2.95 -13.40
N ILE A 480 40.16 -2.07 -12.41
CA ILE A 480 40.80 -0.77 -12.18
C ILE A 480 42.15 -0.99 -11.44
N ARG A 481 43.12 -1.55 -12.10
CA ARG A 481 44.49 -1.76 -11.55
C ARG A 481 45.44 -0.61 -11.88
#